data_e8969f6d95f0e26c8ca3b69226ea6743
#
_entry.id   e8969f6d95f0e26c8ca3b69226ea6743
#
_cell.length_a   1.000
_cell.length_b   1.000
_cell.length_c   1.000
_cell.angle_alpha   90.00
_cell.angle_beta   90.00
_cell.angle_gamma   90.00
#
_symmetry.space_group_name_H-M   'P 1'
#
loop_
_entity.id
_entity.type
_entity.pdbx_description
1 polymer ?
#
loop_
_entity_poly.entity_id
_entity_poly.type
_entity_poly.pdbx_seq_one_letter_code
_entity_poly.pdbx_strand_id
1 'polypeptide(L)'
;METWEELPNVSLVPTNPKAPQAKMSAQDSCLSLIKYLLFVFNLFFFVLGSLIFCFGIWILIDKTSFVSFVGLSFMPLQIWSKALAISGILTMGLALLGCVGALKELRCLLGLYFGILLLLFAMQITLGILISTQRTRLERRVKDIVMETIQRYHAHPEESAAEESWDYVQFQLRCCGWNSPQDWLSNPSLSSNESEMHRVPCSCYNSSASNDSAIFEKLSFPQFSRRGPLARPRHSTDLCLVPANSAIYSEGCARSIQKWLHNNLISIVGICLGVGLLELSFMTLSIFLCRNLDQVYDRLARYL
;
A
#
# COMPACT_ATOMS: atom_id res chain seq x y z
N MET A 1 19.80 41.17 83.07
CA MET A 1 19.20 40.05 83.77
C MET A 1 18.12 39.53 82.81
N GLU A 2 18.49 38.78 81.79
CA GLU A 2 17.54 38.11 80.87
C GLU A 2 18.02 36.71 80.69
N THR A 3 17.14 35.81 81.03
CA THR A 3 17.27 34.35 81.00
C THR A 3 17.13 33.86 79.62
N TRP A 4 18.09 33.12 79.13
CA TRP A 4 18.03 32.36 77.90
C TRP A 4 17.23 31.07 78.13
N GLU A 5 16.05 30.93 77.44
CA GLU A 5 15.23 29.76 77.43
C GLU A 5 15.78 28.73 76.41
N GLU A 6 16.06 27.53 76.87
CA GLU A 6 16.56 26.45 76.06
C GLU A 6 15.42 25.94 75.12
N LEU A 7 15.72 25.95 73.82
CA LEU A 7 14.87 25.31 72.80
C LEU A 7 15.00 23.77 72.86
N PRO A 8 13.91 23.00 72.77
CA PRO A 8 13.96 21.55 72.82
C PRO A 8 14.55 20.95 71.56
N ASN A 9 15.42 19.99 71.77
CA ASN A 9 16.18 19.21 70.80
C ASN A 9 15.21 18.38 69.94
N VAL A 10 14.85 18.82 68.71
CA VAL A 10 14.07 18.06 67.76
C VAL A 10 15.01 17.04 67.12
N SER A 11 14.90 15.80 67.58
CA SER A 11 15.57 14.66 66.96
C SER A 11 15.12 14.50 65.51
N LEU A 12 16.01 14.80 64.59
CA LEU A 12 15.86 14.51 63.18
C LEU A 12 15.76 13.01 62.93
N VAL A 13 14.55 12.55 62.68
CA VAL A 13 14.29 11.20 62.16
C VAL A 13 14.99 11.08 60.82
N PRO A 14 15.85 10.09 60.59
CA PRO A 14 16.49 9.90 59.29
C PRO A 14 15.47 9.40 58.29
N THR A 15 14.88 10.28 57.48
CA THR A 15 14.11 9.89 56.30
C THR A 15 15.08 9.31 55.28
N ASN A 16 14.90 8.04 54.98
CA ASN A 16 15.71 7.24 54.06
C ASN A 16 15.70 7.88 52.65
N PRO A 17 16.77 8.54 52.19
CA PRO A 17 16.77 9.31 50.93
C PRO A 17 16.94 8.43 49.68
N LYS A 18 17.01 7.09 49.82
CA LYS A 18 17.31 6.19 48.68
C LYS A 18 16.10 5.76 47.84
N ALA A 19 14.88 5.83 48.37
CA ALA A 19 13.68 5.37 47.66
C ALA A 19 13.22 6.29 46.50
N PRO A 20 13.27 7.66 46.59
CA PRO A 20 12.86 8.51 45.46
C PRO A 20 13.89 8.57 44.36
N GLN A 21 15.20 8.49 44.64
CA GLN A 21 16.25 8.51 43.64
C GLN A 21 16.27 7.26 42.75
N ALA A 22 16.03 6.07 43.30
CA ALA A 22 15.99 4.83 42.53
C ALA A 22 14.79 4.79 41.58
N LYS A 23 13.60 5.29 42.00
CA LYS A 23 12.42 5.42 41.12
C LYS A 23 12.62 6.43 39.99
N MET A 24 13.27 7.56 40.23
CA MET A 24 13.60 8.56 39.24
C MET A 24 14.54 7.98 38.17
N SER A 25 15.63 7.33 38.58
CA SER A 25 16.59 6.69 37.65
C SER A 25 15.97 5.61 36.78
N ALA A 26 15.06 4.78 37.32
CA ALA A 26 14.36 3.76 36.54
C ALA A 26 13.37 4.37 35.53
N GLN A 27 12.71 5.47 35.88
CA GLN A 27 11.77 6.17 35.01
C GLN A 27 12.51 6.86 33.84
N ASP A 28 13.66 7.48 34.11
CA ASP A 28 14.49 8.12 33.10
C ASP A 28 15.06 7.10 32.12
N SER A 29 15.48 5.94 32.61
CA SER A 29 15.95 4.82 31.77
C SER A 29 14.84 4.27 30.88
N CYS A 30 13.64 4.11 31.39
CA CYS A 30 12.47 3.65 30.63
C CYS A 30 12.08 4.67 29.55
N LEU A 31 12.09 5.95 29.87
CA LEU A 31 11.81 7.04 28.92
C LEU A 31 12.83 7.08 27.78
N SER A 32 14.12 6.94 28.09
CA SER A 32 15.18 6.87 27.10
C SER A 32 15.03 5.66 26.18
N LEU A 33 14.64 4.52 26.72
CA LEU A 33 14.37 3.31 25.92
C LEU A 33 13.20 3.53 24.95
N ILE A 34 12.11 4.14 25.39
CA ILE A 34 10.94 4.41 24.53
C ILE A 34 11.30 5.40 23.41
N LYS A 35 12.04 6.46 23.71
CA LYS A 35 12.56 7.41 22.70
C LYS A 35 13.41 6.69 21.66
N TYR A 36 14.34 5.85 22.12
CA TYR A 36 15.20 5.07 21.24
C TYR A 36 14.42 4.10 20.37
N LEU A 37 13.48 3.35 20.93
CA LEU A 37 12.61 2.45 20.17
C LEU A 37 11.80 3.20 19.12
N LEU A 38 11.14 4.30 19.52
CA LEU A 38 10.35 5.11 18.59
C LEU A 38 11.24 5.66 17.45
N PHE A 39 12.43 6.13 17.77
CA PHE A 39 13.39 6.62 16.77
C PHE A 39 13.85 5.53 15.81
N VAL A 40 14.29 4.37 16.32
CA VAL A 40 14.84 3.28 15.49
C VAL A 40 13.77 2.71 14.56
N PHE A 41 12.56 2.50 15.07
CA PHE A 41 11.45 2.02 14.22
C PHE A 41 11.07 3.04 13.15
N ASN A 42 10.96 4.32 13.48
CA ASN A 42 10.68 5.34 12.48
C ASN A 42 11.82 5.48 11.46
N LEU A 43 13.08 5.38 11.89
CA LEU A 43 14.22 5.36 10.97
C LEU A 43 14.14 4.18 9.99
N PHE A 44 13.76 3.00 10.47
CA PHE A 44 13.53 1.83 9.61
C PHE A 44 12.43 2.11 8.56
N PHE A 45 11.30 2.70 8.96
CA PHE A 45 10.24 3.09 8.02
C PHE A 45 10.65 4.20 7.07
N PHE A 46 11.52 5.12 7.51
CA PHE A 46 12.08 6.14 6.63
C PHE A 46 12.92 5.52 5.51
N VAL A 47 13.78 4.56 5.84
CA VAL A 47 14.58 3.83 4.85
C VAL A 47 13.67 3.03 3.91
N LEU A 48 12.69 2.31 4.43
CA LEU A 48 11.71 1.58 3.61
C LEU A 48 10.93 2.51 2.68
N GLY A 49 10.43 3.64 3.18
CA GLY A 49 9.72 4.64 2.39
C GLY A 49 10.61 5.22 1.28
N SER A 50 11.90 5.46 1.57
CA SER A 50 12.87 5.92 0.58
C SER A 50 13.09 4.89 -0.52
N LEU A 51 13.22 3.62 -0.17
CA LEU A 51 13.34 2.53 -1.15
C LEU A 51 12.09 2.44 -2.03
N ILE A 52 10.89 2.44 -1.44
CA ILE A 52 9.62 2.40 -2.16
C ILE A 52 9.50 3.60 -3.11
N PHE A 53 9.86 4.79 -2.65
CA PHE A 53 9.86 6.00 -3.46
C PHE A 53 10.84 5.90 -4.63
N CYS A 54 12.08 5.49 -4.39
CA CYS A 54 13.08 5.30 -5.44
C CYS A 54 12.63 4.27 -6.48
N PHE A 55 12.04 3.16 -6.05
CA PHE A 55 11.46 2.16 -6.94
C PHE A 55 10.31 2.75 -7.77
N GLY A 56 9.39 3.49 -7.16
CA GLY A 56 8.29 4.14 -7.85
C GLY A 56 8.77 5.11 -8.92
N ILE A 57 9.76 5.96 -8.61
CA ILE A 57 10.36 6.90 -9.56
C ILE A 57 11.13 6.17 -10.66
N TRP A 58 11.90 5.14 -10.32
CA TRP A 58 12.62 4.35 -11.32
C TRP A 58 11.67 3.75 -12.36
N ILE A 59 10.56 3.15 -11.93
CA ILE A 59 9.54 2.59 -12.83
C ILE A 59 8.88 3.71 -13.68
N LEU A 60 8.70 4.92 -13.13
CA LEU A 60 8.14 6.05 -13.88
C LEU A 60 9.07 6.52 -15.01
N ILE A 61 10.39 6.53 -14.76
CA ILE A 61 11.39 7.01 -15.73
C ILE A 61 11.69 5.93 -16.76
N ASP A 62 11.91 4.70 -16.31
CA ASP A 62 12.37 3.60 -17.18
C ASP A 62 11.45 2.37 -17.08
N LYS A 63 10.30 2.48 -17.73
CA LYS A 63 9.30 1.38 -17.80
C LYS A 63 9.87 0.14 -18.51
N THR A 64 10.72 0.35 -19.51
CA THR A 64 11.23 -0.73 -20.38
C THR A 64 12.21 -1.66 -19.65
N SER A 65 13.13 -1.09 -18.87
CA SER A 65 14.08 -1.87 -18.07
C SER A 65 13.40 -2.65 -16.98
N PHE A 66 12.36 -2.09 -16.32
CA PHE A 66 11.62 -2.77 -15.28
C PHE A 66 10.83 -3.98 -15.81
N VAL A 67 10.09 -3.82 -16.91
CA VAL A 67 9.39 -4.92 -17.60
C VAL A 67 10.36 -6.04 -17.96
N SER A 68 11.53 -5.67 -18.44
CA SER A 68 12.61 -6.57 -18.80
C SER A 68 13.14 -7.36 -17.60
N PHE A 69 13.28 -6.70 -16.46
CA PHE A 69 13.82 -7.30 -15.24
C PHE A 69 12.82 -8.24 -14.55
N VAL A 70 11.54 -7.87 -14.52
CA VAL A 70 10.49 -8.64 -13.80
C VAL A 70 9.81 -9.67 -14.71
N GLY A 71 9.92 -9.53 -16.05
CA GLY A 71 9.28 -10.45 -17.01
C GLY A 71 7.75 -10.39 -17.04
N LEU A 72 7.14 -9.36 -16.47
CA LEU A 72 5.69 -9.19 -16.36
C LEU A 72 5.19 -8.24 -17.46
N SER A 73 4.68 -8.80 -18.55
CA SER A 73 4.25 -8.04 -19.74
C SER A 73 2.94 -7.25 -19.56
N PHE A 74 2.08 -7.65 -18.61
CA PHE A 74 0.73 -7.09 -18.42
C PHE A 74 0.56 -6.29 -17.13
N MET A 75 1.63 -5.85 -16.47
CA MET A 75 1.49 -5.07 -15.24
C MET A 75 1.05 -3.63 -15.55
N PRO A 76 0.04 -3.08 -14.87
CA PRO A 76 -0.37 -1.68 -15.01
C PRO A 76 0.67 -0.76 -14.33
N LEU A 77 1.86 -0.69 -14.94
CA LEU A 77 3.05 -0.04 -14.39
C LEU A 77 2.82 1.43 -14.08
N GLN A 78 1.98 2.11 -14.87
CA GLN A 78 1.72 3.53 -14.69
C GLN A 78 0.95 3.83 -13.40
N ILE A 79 -0.03 3.01 -13.04
CA ILE A 79 -0.80 3.17 -11.79
C ILE A 79 0.06 2.76 -10.59
N TRP A 80 0.73 1.60 -10.68
CA TRP A 80 1.57 1.07 -9.60
C TRP A 80 2.74 1.98 -9.28
N SER A 81 3.43 2.52 -10.29
CA SER A 81 4.57 3.42 -10.06
C SER A 81 4.15 4.72 -9.37
N LYS A 82 3.04 5.33 -9.78
CA LYS A 82 2.48 6.52 -9.13
C LYS A 82 2.07 6.21 -7.69
N ALA A 83 1.38 5.10 -7.46
CA ALA A 83 0.97 4.67 -6.11
C ALA A 83 2.17 4.41 -5.20
N LEU A 84 3.23 3.74 -5.69
CA LEU A 84 4.47 3.51 -4.95
C LEU A 84 5.19 4.83 -4.63
N ALA A 85 5.31 5.74 -5.57
CA ALA A 85 5.95 7.03 -5.34
C ALA A 85 5.19 7.85 -4.28
N ILE A 86 3.87 7.94 -4.38
CA ILE A 86 3.04 8.67 -3.41
C ILE A 86 3.12 8.01 -2.03
N SER A 87 2.97 6.69 -1.95
CA SER A 87 3.05 5.97 -0.66
C SER A 87 4.44 6.09 -0.02
N GLY A 88 5.51 6.06 -0.82
CA GLY A 88 6.87 6.27 -0.36
C GLY A 88 7.07 7.65 0.27
N ILE A 89 6.60 8.72 -0.39
CA ILE A 89 6.68 10.10 0.15
C ILE A 89 5.90 10.22 1.47
N LEU A 90 4.68 9.69 1.52
CA LEU A 90 3.85 9.75 2.73
C LEU A 90 4.50 8.99 3.89
N THR A 91 5.05 7.81 3.63
CA THR A 91 5.75 7.01 4.64
C THR A 91 7.00 7.71 5.14
N MET A 92 7.83 8.29 4.25
CA MET A 92 9.00 9.08 4.65
C MET A 92 8.61 10.29 5.49
N GLY A 93 7.60 11.04 5.06
CA GLY A 93 7.12 12.22 5.79
C GLY A 93 6.66 11.87 7.20
N LEU A 94 5.85 10.81 7.34
CA LEU A 94 5.38 10.35 8.65
C LEU A 94 6.54 9.85 9.53
N ALA A 95 7.45 9.09 8.97
CA ALA A 95 8.62 8.58 9.68
C ALA A 95 9.55 9.71 10.13
N LEU A 96 9.75 10.76 9.32
CA LEU A 96 10.50 11.96 9.71
C LEU A 96 9.85 12.69 10.89
N LEU A 97 8.52 12.86 10.87
CA LEU A 97 7.79 13.44 12.00
C LEU A 97 8.02 12.65 13.28
N GLY A 98 7.96 11.32 13.20
CA GLY A 98 8.24 10.42 14.33
C GLY A 98 9.68 10.52 14.83
N CYS A 99 10.67 10.50 13.95
CA CYS A 99 12.09 10.64 14.30
C CYS A 99 12.40 11.98 14.96
N VAL A 100 11.99 13.09 14.33
CA VAL A 100 12.27 14.44 14.84
C VAL A 100 11.49 14.69 16.14
N GLY A 101 10.23 14.22 16.22
CA GLY A 101 9.43 14.31 17.44
C GLY A 101 10.07 13.60 18.63
N ALA A 102 10.62 12.39 18.41
CA ALA A 102 11.30 11.63 19.45
C ALA A 102 12.65 12.26 19.87
N LEU A 103 13.47 12.71 18.90
CA LEU A 103 14.81 13.28 19.18
C LEU A 103 14.76 14.67 19.79
N LYS A 104 13.91 15.55 19.25
CA LYS A 104 13.81 16.94 19.69
C LYS A 104 12.84 17.12 20.86
N GLU A 105 12.15 16.07 21.27
CA GLU A 105 11.17 16.10 22.36
C GLU A 105 10.09 17.18 22.20
N LEU A 106 9.73 17.47 20.93
CA LEU A 106 8.74 18.49 20.60
C LEU A 106 7.33 17.92 20.76
N ARG A 107 6.62 18.34 21.81
CA ARG A 107 5.26 17.87 22.12
C ARG A 107 4.28 18.08 20.95
N CYS A 108 4.35 19.24 20.30
CA CYS A 108 3.51 19.57 19.18
C CYS A 108 3.70 18.58 18.01
N LEU A 109 4.94 18.23 17.70
CA LEU A 109 5.28 17.31 16.62
C LEU A 109 4.85 15.88 16.94
N LEU A 110 5.02 15.46 18.18
CA LEU A 110 4.61 14.16 18.67
C LEU A 110 3.07 14.03 18.70
N GLY A 111 2.38 15.11 19.07
CA GLY A 111 0.91 15.20 19.01
C GLY A 111 0.38 15.17 17.58
N LEU A 112 1.05 15.86 16.63
CA LEU A 112 0.72 15.80 15.21
C LEU A 112 0.93 14.40 14.65
N TYR A 113 2.04 13.75 14.96
CA TYR A 113 2.33 12.36 14.58
C TYR A 113 1.24 11.41 15.09
N PHE A 114 0.86 11.52 16.36
CA PHE A 114 -0.23 10.76 16.95
C PHE A 114 -1.56 11.01 16.22
N GLY A 115 -1.89 12.26 15.94
CA GLY A 115 -3.14 12.64 15.26
C GLY A 115 -3.23 12.06 13.85
N ILE A 116 -2.12 12.04 13.10
CA ILE A 116 -2.08 11.44 11.76
C ILE A 116 -2.25 9.91 11.86
N LEU A 117 -1.57 9.24 12.79
CA LEU A 117 -1.75 7.78 13.00
C LEU A 117 -3.18 7.44 13.39
N LEU A 118 -3.81 8.24 14.28
CA LEU A 118 -5.20 8.05 14.68
C LEU A 118 -6.16 8.20 13.48
N LEU A 119 -5.91 9.17 12.59
CA LEU A 119 -6.68 9.36 11.38
C LEU A 119 -6.54 8.16 10.44
N LEU A 120 -5.33 7.66 10.23
CA LEU A 120 -5.07 6.48 9.39
C LEU A 120 -5.77 5.25 9.95
N PHE A 121 -5.68 5.02 11.25
CA PHE A 121 -6.36 3.92 11.92
C PHE A 121 -7.88 4.00 11.81
N ALA A 122 -8.47 5.20 11.99
CA ALA A 122 -9.90 5.42 11.80
C ALA A 122 -10.32 5.15 10.35
N MET A 123 -9.52 5.56 9.37
CA MET A 123 -9.77 5.27 7.95
C MET A 123 -9.74 3.76 7.66
N GLN A 124 -8.78 3.02 8.22
CA GLN A 124 -8.71 1.55 8.06
C GLN A 124 -9.97 0.86 8.58
N ILE A 125 -10.42 1.21 9.78
CA ILE A 125 -11.65 0.65 10.37
C ILE A 125 -12.87 1.01 9.50
N THR A 126 -12.99 2.28 9.09
CA THR A 126 -14.11 2.75 8.26
C THR A 126 -14.17 2.01 6.94
N LEU A 127 -13.02 1.85 6.25
CA LEU A 127 -12.93 1.10 5.00
C LEU A 127 -13.30 -0.38 5.21
N GLY A 128 -12.82 -1.00 6.28
CA GLY A 128 -13.17 -2.38 6.62
C GLY A 128 -14.67 -2.57 6.81
N ILE A 129 -15.34 -1.67 7.55
CA ILE A 129 -16.79 -1.68 7.75
C ILE A 129 -17.52 -1.45 6.41
N LEU A 130 -17.09 -0.47 5.60
CA LEU A 130 -17.71 -0.18 4.30
C LEU A 130 -17.62 -1.38 3.36
N ILE A 131 -16.46 -2.01 3.24
CA ILE A 131 -16.27 -3.19 2.39
C ILE A 131 -17.15 -4.34 2.89
N SER A 132 -17.23 -4.56 4.19
CA SER A 132 -18.04 -5.64 4.78
C SER A 132 -19.54 -5.41 4.59
N THR A 133 -20.04 -4.19 4.84
CA THR A 133 -21.48 -3.87 4.82
C THR A 133 -22.01 -3.57 3.44
N GLN A 134 -21.18 -3.00 2.55
CA GLN A 134 -21.57 -2.52 1.23
C GLN A 134 -21.05 -3.42 0.09
N ARG A 135 -20.72 -4.66 0.37
CA ARG A 135 -20.12 -5.61 -0.58
C ARG A 135 -20.85 -5.65 -1.92
N THR A 136 -22.17 -5.77 -1.90
CA THR A 136 -23.00 -5.86 -3.12
C THR A 136 -22.99 -4.56 -3.94
N ARG A 137 -22.97 -3.40 -3.28
CA ARG A 137 -22.87 -2.12 -3.98
C ARG A 137 -21.49 -1.92 -4.59
N LEU A 138 -20.45 -2.32 -3.86
CA LEU A 138 -19.06 -2.26 -4.36
C LEU A 138 -18.90 -3.14 -5.59
N GLU A 139 -19.40 -4.37 -5.57
CA GLU A 139 -19.37 -5.29 -6.69
C GLU A 139 -20.08 -4.72 -7.94
N ARG A 140 -21.24 -4.09 -7.76
CA ARG A 140 -21.94 -3.40 -8.86
C ARG A 140 -21.12 -2.26 -9.42
N ARG A 141 -20.52 -1.42 -8.58
CA ARG A 141 -19.68 -0.30 -9.03
C ARG A 141 -18.44 -0.78 -9.79
N VAL A 142 -17.78 -1.83 -9.31
CA VAL A 142 -16.65 -2.44 -10.02
C VAL A 142 -17.11 -2.99 -11.37
N LYS A 143 -18.25 -3.68 -11.42
CA LYS A 143 -18.84 -4.15 -12.66
C LYS A 143 -19.08 -3.00 -13.65
N ASP A 144 -19.71 -1.90 -13.20
CA ASP A 144 -20.02 -0.75 -14.06
C ASP A 144 -18.74 -0.15 -14.64
N ILE A 145 -17.70 0.04 -13.83
CA ILE A 145 -16.39 0.56 -14.26
C ILE A 145 -15.74 -0.38 -15.28
N VAL A 146 -15.75 -1.68 -15.02
CA VAL A 146 -15.16 -2.69 -15.93
C VAL A 146 -15.93 -2.73 -17.26
N MET A 147 -17.25 -2.74 -17.22
CA MET A 147 -18.07 -2.74 -18.43
C MET A 147 -17.85 -1.46 -19.26
N GLU A 148 -17.69 -0.31 -18.61
CA GLU A 148 -17.34 0.94 -19.27
C GLU A 148 -15.94 0.85 -19.91
N THR A 149 -14.95 0.30 -19.21
CA THR A 149 -13.60 0.06 -19.75
C THR A 149 -13.64 -0.87 -20.95
N ILE A 150 -14.43 -1.96 -20.90
CA ILE A 150 -14.61 -2.88 -22.04
C ILE A 150 -15.24 -2.17 -23.24
N GLN A 151 -16.27 -1.35 -23.01
CA GLN A 151 -16.97 -0.63 -24.10
C GLN A 151 -16.13 0.45 -24.76
N ARG A 152 -15.24 1.11 -23.99
CA ARG A 152 -14.36 2.18 -24.47
C ARG A 152 -12.96 1.71 -24.85
N TYR A 153 -12.72 0.42 -24.82
CA TYR A 153 -11.42 -0.16 -25.05
C TYR A 153 -10.84 0.31 -26.40
N HIS A 154 -9.65 0.87 -26.40
CA HIS A 154 -8.99 1.53 -27.52
C HIS A 154 -9.67 2.78 -28.12
N ALA A 155 -10.74 3.27 -27.53
CA ALA A 155 -11.40 4.48 -28.02
C ALA A 155 -10.65 5.77 -27.64
N HIS A 156 -9.99 5.78 -26.47
CA HIS A 156 -9.31 6.95 -25.93
C HIS A 156 -7.91 6.61 -25.41
N PRO A 157 -6.83 7.19 -25.99
CA PRO A 157 -5.46 6.90 -25.55
C PRO A 157 -5.16 7.35 -24.12
N GLU A 158 -5.99 8.21 -23.52
CA GLU A 158 -5.83 8.70 -22.16
C GLU A 158 -6.33 7.68 -21.09
N GLU A 159 -7.19 6.76 -21.47
CA GLU A 159 -7.77 5.73 -20.59
C GLU A 159 -6.93 4.43 -20.53
N SER A 160 -5.77 4.40 -21.19
CA SER A 160 -4.89 3.23 -21.30
C SER A 160 -4.54 2.58 -19.95
N ALA A 161 -4.52 3.37 -18.86
CA ALA A 161 -4.19 2.85 -17.53
C ALA A 161 -5.29 1.94 -16.94
N ALA A 162 -6.57 2.19 -17.25
CA ALA A 162 -7.68 1.33 -16.84
C ALA A 162 -7.68 0.04 -17.67
N GLU A 163 -7.42 0.16 -18.98
CA GLU A 163 -7.30 -0.96 -19.91
C GLU A 163 -6.15 -1.90 -19.50
N GLU A 164 -4.94 -1.34 -19.28
CA GLU A 164 -3.78 -2.11 -18.81
C GLU A 164 -4.07 -2.82 -17.47
N SER A 165 -4.81 -2.17 -16.56
CA SER A 165 -5.17 -2.76 -15.27
C SER A 165 -6.13 -3.92 -15.45
N TRP A 166 -7.08 -3.79 -16.36
CA TRP A 166 -8.05 -4.85 -16.64
C TRP A 166 -7.41 -6.03 -17.35
N ASP A 167 -6.52 -5.78 -18.32
CA ASP A 167 -5.73 -6.82 -18.98
C ASP A 167 -4.87 -7.60 -18.00
N TYR A 168 -4.26 -6.91 -17.03
CA TYR A 168 -3.51 -7.57 -15.96
C TYR A 168 -4.41 -8.51 -15.14
N VAL A 169 -5.62 -8.08 -14.77
CA VAL A 169 -6.57 -8.92 -14.03
C VAL A 169 -6.96 -10.17 -14.82
N GLN A 170 -7.27 -10.01 -16.12
CA GLN A 170 -7.64 -11.13 -17.00
C GLN A 170 -6.49 -12.14 -17.13
N PHE A 171 -5.29 -11.65 -17.37
CA PHE A 171 -4.08 -12.49 -17.47
C PHE A 171 -3.78 -13.23 -16.17
N GLN A 172 -3.78 -12.49 -15.03
CA GLN A 172 -3.39 -13.06 -13.73
C GLN A 172 -4.41 -14.07 -13.20
N LEU A 173 -5.70 -13.81 -13.39
CA LEU A 173 -6.78 -14.67 -12.91
C LEU A 173 -7.24 -15.68 -13.95
N ARG A 174 -6.65 -15.65 -15.18
CA ARG A 174 -6.99 -16.56 -16.29
C ARG A 174 -8.48 -16.55 -16.60
N CYS A 175 -9.04 -15.38 -16.82
CA CYS A 175 -10.44 -15.12 -17.09
C CYS A 175 -10.61 -14.15 -18.25
N CYS A 176 -11.83 -14.00 -18.78
CA CYS A 176 -12.10 -13.08 -19.88
C CYS A 176 -13.46 -12.40 -19.73
N GLY A 177 -13.49 -11.07 -19.88
CA GLY A 177 -14.69 -10.27 -19.66
C GLY A 177 -15.10 -10.22 -18.18
N TRP A 178 -16.19 -9.55 -17.86
CA TRP A 178 -16.73 -9.53 -16.50
C TRP A 178 -17.54 -10.79 -16.20
N ASN A 179 -18.61 -11.03 -16.98
CA ASN A 179 -19.44 -12.23 -16.83
C ASN A 179 -18.91 -13.40 -17.67
N SER A 180 -18.43 -13.10 -18.87
CA SER A 180 -17.98 -14.07 -19.87
C SER A 180 -17.24 -13.36 -21.02
N PRO A 181 -16.54 -14.08 -21.91
CA PRO A 181 -15.91 -13.51 -23.10
C PRO A 181 -16.86 -12.75 -24.03
N GLN A 182 -18.16 -13.05 -23.99
CA GLN A 182 -19.18 -12.37 -24.79
C GLN A 182 -19.29 -10.86 -24.47
N ASP A 183 -18.86 -10.43 -23.29
CA ASP A 183 -18.85 -9.01 -22.94
C ASP A 183 -17.98 -8.18 -23.92
N TRP A 184 -16.93 -8.78 -24.49
CA TRP A 184 -16.08 -8.17 -25.51
C TRP A 184 -16.73 -8.08 -26.88
N LEU A 185 -17.60 -9.05 -27.22
CA LEU A 185 -18.29 -9.07 -28.50
C LEU A 185 -19.37 -8.01 -28.62
N SER A 186 -19.83 -7.47 -27.49
CA SER A 186 -20.80 -6.36 -27.47
C SER A 186 -20.18 -4.98 -27.75
N ASN A 187 -18.84 -4.90 -27.86
CA ASN A 187 -18.15 -3.66 -28.17
C ASN A 187 -18.19 -3.37 -29.69
N PRO A 188 -18.83 -2.27 -30.12
CA PRO A 188 -18.95 -1.95 -31.56
C PRO A 188 -17.60 -1.69 -32.23
N SER A 189 -16.58 -1.21 -31.46
CA SER A 189 -15.23 -0.96 -31.99
C SER A 189 -14.45 -2.25 -32.30
N LEU A 190 -14.86 -3.38 -31.71
CA LEU A 190 -14.22 -4.69 -31.86
C LEU A 190 -14.96 -5.62 -32.81
N SER A 191 -16.18 -5.27 -33.21
CA SER A 191 -17.00 -6.05 -34.14
C SER A 191 -16.34 -6.02 -35.53
N SER A 192 -15.78 -7.14 -35.99
CA SER A 192 -15.35 -7.31 -37.35
C SER A 192 -16.51 -7.89 -38.20
N ASN A 193 -16.69 -7.36 -39.41
CA ASN A 193 -17.69 -7.83 -40.37
C ASN A 193 -17.39 -9.24 -40.95
N GLU A 194 -16.30 -9.86 -40.52
CA GLU A 194 -15.93 -11.22 -40.94
C GLU A 194 -16.43 -12.22 -39.90
N SER A 195 -17.36 -13.05 -40.31
CA SER A 195 -18.21 -13.95 -39.49
C SER A 195 -17.46 -15.02 -38.69
N GLU A 196 -16.16 -15.15 -38.77
CA GLU A 196 -15.39 -16.24 -38.17
C GLU A 196 -14.26 -15.76 -37.23
N MET A 197 -14.01 -14.43 -37.10
CA MET A 197 -12.92 -13.91 -36.28
C MET A 197 -13.42 -12.92 -35.23
N HIS A 198 -13.16 -13.24 -33.97
CA HIS A 198 -13.44 -12.36 -32.85
C HIS A 198 -12.20 -11.60 -32.41
N ARG A 199 -12.33 -10.29 -32.19
CA ARG A 199 -11.28 -9.46 -31.61
C ARG A 199 -11.49 -9.40 -30.11
N VAL A 200 -10.53 -9.94 -29.36
CA VAL A 200 -10.48 -9.88 -27.91
C VAL A 200 -9.10 -9.42 -27.46
N PRO A 201 -8.94 -8.83 -26.26
CA PRO A 201 -7.62 -8.55 -25.72
C PRO A 201 -6.77 -9.81 -25.64
N CYS A 202 -5.47 -9.68 -25.90
CA CYS A 202 -4.55 -10.81 -25.82
C CYS A 202 -4.43 -11.41 -24.42
N SER A 203 -4.79 -10.66 -23.38
CA SER A 203 -4.90 -11.12 -22.00
C SER A 203 -5.92 -12.24 -21.77
N CYS A 204 -6.93 -12.36 -22.67
CA CYS A 204 -7.94 -13.42 -22.66
C CYS A 204 -7.47 -14.77 -23.23
N TYR A 205 -6.30 -14.80 -23.89
CA TYR A 205 -5.85 -15.97 -24.60
C TYR A 205 -5.19 -17.01 -23.70
N ASN A 206 -5.64 -18.27 -23.82
CA ASN A 206 -5.08 -19.41 -23.09
C ASN A 206 -3.99 -20.12 -23.91
N SER A 207 -2.75 -19.71 -23.76
CA SER A 207 -1.62 -20.30 -24.47
C SER A 207 -1.38 -21.78 -24.17
N SER A 208 -1.87 -22.28 -23.05
CA SER A 208 -1.69 -23.69 -22.64
C SER A 208 -2.64 -24.66 -23.36
N ALA A 209 -3.70 -24.17 -23.98
CA ALA A 209 -4.69 -25.00 -24.66
C ALA A 209 -4.46 -25.12 -26.17
N SER A 210 -3.56 -24.34 -26.75
CA SER A 210 -3.21 -24.39 -28.17
C SER A 210 -1.96 -25.23 -28.39
N ASN A 211 -2.12 -26.37 -29.09
CA ASN A 211 -0.99 -27.17 -29.57
C ASN A 211 -0.27 -26.53 -30.78
N ASP A 212 -0.66 -25.33 -31.18
CA ASP A 212 -0.16 -24.67 -32.39
C ASP A 212 0.97 -23.71 -32.05
N SER A 213 2.19 -24.20 -32.14
CA SER A 213 3.43 -23.41 -32.00
C SER A 213 3.52 -22.25 -33.02
N ALA A 214 2.80 -22.34 -34.15
CA ALA A 214 2.78 -21.30 -35.19
C ALA A 214 1.94 -20.07 -34.80
N ILE A 215 0.91 -20.23 -33.97
CA ILE A 215 0.12 -19.10 -33.47
C ILE A 215 0.90 -18.37 -32.35
N PHE A 216 1.70 -19.10 -31.58
CA PHE A 216 2.56 -18.54 -30.55
C PHE A 216 3.64 -17.60 -31.13
N GLU A 217 4.11 -17.89 -32.36
CA GLU A 217 5.09 -17.04 -33.04
C GLU A 217 4.48 -15.76 -33.62
N LYS A 218 3.18 -15.77 -33.96
CA LYS A 218 2.42 -14.56 -34.37
C LYS A 218 1.85 -13.76 -33.17
N LEU A 219 1.57 -14.41 -32.07
CA LEU A 219 1.27 -13.82 -30.76
C LEU A 219 2.58 -13.55 -29.99
N SER A 220 3.59 -13.05 -30.69
CA SER A 220 4.81 -12.61 -30.02
C SER A 220 4.43 -11.57 -28.97
N PHE A 221 4.10 -12.05 -27.76
CA PHE A 221 4.52 -11.30 -26.58
C PHE A 221 5.93 -10.85 -26.88
N PRO A 222 6.31 -9.60 -26.67
CA PRO A 222 7.64 -9.15 -27.00
C PRO A 222 8.62 -10.05 -26.24
N GLN A 223 8.88 -11.22 -26.84
CA GLN A 223 10.01 -12.03 -26.50
C GLN A 223 11.19 -11.11 -26.72
N PHE A 224 11.92 -10.90 -25.67
CA PHE A 224 13.21 -10.28 -25.60
C PHE A 224 14.06 -10.74 -26.78
N SER A 225 13.80 -10.19 -27.96
CA SER A 225 14.71 -10.36 -29.08
C SER A 225 15.94 -9.53 -28.74
N ARG A 226 17.00 -10.21 -28.41
CA ARG A 226 18.36 -9.70 -28.20
C ARG A 226 18.86 -8.93 -29.42
N ARG A 227 18.18 -7.89 -29.88
CA ARG A 227 18.69 -7.03 -30.97
C ARG A 227 18.18 -5.60 -30.82
N GLY A 228 19.02 -4.75 -30.24
CA GLY A 228 19.14 -3.33 -30.53
C GLY A 228 18.33 -2.38 -29.65
N PRO A 229 18.89 -1.20 -29.33
CA PRO A 229 18.33 -0.19 -28.42
C PRO A 229 17.20 0.67 -29.01
N LEU A 230 16.51 0.23 -30.07
CA LEU A 230 15.52 1.01 -30.82
C LEU A 230 14.16 0.31 -31.04
N ALA A 231 13.89 -0.79 -30.35
CA ALA A 231 12.56 -1.38 -30.39
C ALA A 231 11.64 -0.54 -29.48
N ARG A 232 10.84 0.35 -30.10
CA ARG A 232 9.72 1.04 -29.48
C ARG A 232 8.87 0.00 -28.74
N PRO A 233 8.58 0.14 -27.42
CA PRO A 233 7.68 -0.79 -26.74
C PRO A 233 6.33 -0.70 -27.44
N ARG A 234 5.88 -1.80 -28.06
CA ARG A 234 4.51 -1.92 -28.51
C ARG A 234 3.64 -1.84 -27.27
N HIS A 235 2.61 -1.01 -27.32
CA HIS A 235 1.59 -0.91 -26.29
C HIS A 235 1.12 -2.30 -25.91
N SER A 236 1.05 -2.58 -24.59
CA SER A 236 0.55 -3.85 -24.02
C SER A 236 -0.95 -4.11 -24.27
N THR A 237 -1.61 -3.23 -25.00
CA THR A 237 -3.03 -3.23 -25.37
C THR A 237 -3.27 -3.79 -26.77
N ASP A 238 -2.50 -4.81 -27.19
CA ASP A 238 -2.70 -5.42 -28.49
C ASP A 238 -3.95 -6.29 -28.50
N LEU A 239 -4.84 -6.05 -29.47
CA LEU A 239 -5.98 -6.90 -29.77
C LEU A 239 -5.52 -8.14 -30.53
N CYS A 240 -5.91 -9.29 -30.04
CA CYS A 240 -5.65 -10.55 -30.71
C CYS A 240 -6.85 -10.93 -31.59
N LEU A 241 -6.56 -11.22 -32.86
CA LEU A 241 -7.52 -11.82 -33.79
C LEU A 241 -7.55 -13.31 -33.50
N VAL A 242 -8.67 -13.79 -32.99
CA VAL A 242 -8.81 -15.15 -32.51
C VAL A 242 -9.93 -15.85 -33.29
N PRO A 243 -9.68 -16.99 -33.94
CA PRO A 243 -10.71 -17.78 -34.58
C PRO A 243 -11.78 -18.20 -33.54
N ALA A 244 -13.03 -18.33 -33.94
CA ALA A 244 -14.16 -18.66 -33.07
C ALA A 244 -13.96 -19.94 -32.22
N ASN A 245 -13.09 -20.85 -32.67
CA ASN A 245 -12.73 -22.11 -31.99
C ASN A 245 -11.42 -22.04 -31.19
N SER A 246 -10.91 -20.87 -30.92
CA SER A 246 -9.62 -20.74 -30.28
C SER A 246 -9.70 -20.80 -28.74
N ALA A 247 -8.57 -21.11 -28.14
CA ALA A 247 -8.41 -21.27 -26.71
C ALA A 247 -8.47 -19.91 -25.98
N ILE A 248 -9.69 -19.43 -25.73
CA ILE A 248 -9.97 -18.27 -24.88
C ILE A 248 -10.40 -18.80 -23.51
N TYR A 249 -10.05 -18.06 -22.44
CA TYR A 249 -10.58 -18.38 -21.11
C TYR A 249 -12.10 -18.25 -21.12
N SER A 250 -12.81 -19.32 -20.77
CA SER A 250 -14.27 -19.38 -20.79
C SER A 250 -14.94 -18.81 -19.54
N GLU A 251 -14.18 -18.68 -18.44
CA GLU A 251 -14.69 -18.17 -17.16
C GLU A 251 -14.62 -16.64 -17.12
N GLY A 252 -15.72 -16.00 -16.67
CA GLY A 252 -15.75 -14.55 -16.45
C GLY A 252 -14.96 -14.14 -15.19
N CYS A 253 -14.40 -12.95 -15.24
CA CYS A 253 -13.49 -12.47 -14.17
C CYS A 253 -14.19 -12.21 -12.84
N ALA A 254 -15.49 -11.90 -12.82
CA ALA A 254 -16.25 -11.74 -11.57
C ALA A 254 -16.11 -12.96 -10.65
N ARG A 255 -16.26 -14.17 -11.21
CA ARG A 255 -16.15 -15.43 -10.46
C ARG A 255 -14.71 -15.70 -10.04
N SER A 256 -13.75 -15.46 -10.91
CA SER A 256 -12.32 -15.67 -10.63
C SER A 256 -11.82 -14.71 -9.54
N ILE A 257 -12.26 -13.45 -9.54
CA ILE A 257 -11.98 -12.46 -8.49
C ILE A 257 -12.56 -12.92 -7.14
N GLN A 258 -13.80 -13.40 -7.12
CA GLN A 258 -14.43 -13.91 -5.90
C GLN A 258 -13.67 -15.12 -5.32
N LYS A 259 -13.27 -16.08 -6.17
CA LYS A 259 -12.45 -17.23 -5.75
C LYS A 259 -11.10 -16.76 -5.19
N TRP A 260 -10.42 -15.88 -5.92
CA TRP A 260 -9.13 -15.34 -5.48
C TRP A 260 -9.24 -14.63 -4.14
N LEU A 261 -10.26 -13.76 -3.99
CA LEU A 261 -10.51 -13.04 -2.75
C LEU A 261 -10.79 -14.00 -1.59
N HIS A 262 -11.61 -15.02 -1.80
CA HIS A 262 -11.93 -16.03 -0.80
C HIS A 262 -10.67 -16.79 -0.34
N ASN A 263 -9.84 -17.20 -1.29
CA ASN A 263 -8.63 -17.97 -1.02
C ASN A 263 -7.56 -17.13 -0.27
N ASN A 264 -7.53 -15.81 -0.51
CA ASN A 264 -6.57 -14.91 0.11
C ASN A 264 -7.14 -14.12 1.30
N LEU A 265 -8.40 -14.36 1.70
CA LEU A 265 -9.07 -13.58 2.74
C LEU A 265 -8.30 -13.56 4.06
N ILE A 266 -7.80 -14.74 4.49
CA ILE A 266 -7.05 -14.87 5.76
C ILE A 266 -5.77 -14.03 5.72
N SER A 267 -5.04 -14.07 4.60
CA SER A 267 -3.82 -13.29 4.42
C SER A 267 -4.10 -11.79 4.41
N ILE A 268 -5.14 -11.36 3.70
CA ILE A 268 -5.54 -9.95 3.61
C ILE A 268 -5.94 -9.42 5.00
N VAL A 269 -6.81 -10.15 5.71
CA VAL A 269 -7.23 -9.78 7.07
C VAL A 269 -6.06 -9.78 8.03
N GLY A 270 -5.16 -10.77 7.95
CA GLY A 270 -3.96 -10.86 8.78
C GLY A 270 -3.03 -9.66 8.59
N ILE A 271 -2.80 -9.23 7.36
CA ILE A 271 -1.99 -8.03 7.05
C ILE A 271 -2.66 -6.78 7.62
N CYS A 272 -3.96 -6.59 7.39
CA CYS A 272 -4.69 -5.43 7.91
C CYS A 272 -4.65 -5.34 9.44
N LEU A 273 -4.85 -6.47 10.13
CA LEU A 273 -4.74 -6.55 11.60
C LEU A 273 -3.31 -6.26 12.07
N GLY A 274 -2.30 -6.81 11.39
CA GLY A 274 -0.90 -6.56 11.70
C GLY A 274 -0.52 -5.08 11.61
N VAL A 275 -0.95 -4.41 10.55
CA VAL A 275 -0.76 -2.95 10.38
C VAL A 275 -1.48 -2.18 11.48
N GLY A 276 -2.74 -2.51 11.78
CA GLY A 276 -3.50 -1.84 12.85
C GLY A 276 -2.87 -2.00 14.23
N LEU A 277 -2.36 -3.19 14.58
CA LEU A 277 -1.65 -3.42 15.84
C LEU A 277 -0.35 -2.63 15.92
N LEU A 278 0.37 -2.52 14.80
CA LEU A 278 1.59 -1.73 14.70
C LEU A 278 1.30 -0.23 14.89
N GLU A 279 0.24 0.30 14.27
CA GLU A 279 -0.21 1.69 14.46
C GLU A 279 -0.60 1.97 15.92
N LEU A 280 -1.37 1.07 16.55
CA LEU A 280 -1.72 1.18 17.98
C LEU A 280 -0.48 1.21 18.88
N SER A 281 0.53 0.40 18.57
CA SER A 281 1.81 0.39 19.32
C SER A 281 2.52 1.75 19.22
N PHE A 282 2.61 2.34 18.03
CA PHE A 282 3.21 3.66 17.86
C PHE A 282 2.40 4.78 18.50
N MET A 283 1.07 4.72 18.44
CA MET A 283 0.21 5.67 19.13
C MET A 283 0.40 5.60 20.65
N THR A 284 0.47 4.41 21.24
CA THR A 284 0.70 4.25 22.68
C THR A 284 2.06 4.76 23.11
N LEU A 285 3.12 4.47 22.36
CA LEU A 285 4.47 4.98 22.62
C LEU A 285 4.50 6.52 22.52
N SER A 286 3.85 7.10 21.51
CA SER A 286 3.79 8.54 21.29
C SER A 286 3.06 9.27 22.43
N ILE A 287 1.89 8.77 22.87
CA ILE A 287 1.15 9.33 24.01
C ILE A 287 1.97 9.23 25.29
N PHE A 288 2.59 8.09 25.55
CA PHE A 288 3.39 7.89 26.75
C PHE A 288 4.55 8.88 26.79
N LEU A 289 5.26 9.07 25.67
CA LEU A 289 6.34 10.04 25.56
C LEU A 289 5.83 11.48 25.75
N CYS A 290 4.72 11.86 25.12
CA CYS A 290 4.12 13.18 25.24
C CYS A 290 3.71 13.51 26.68
N ARG A 291 3.06 12.58 27.39
CA ARG A 291 2.65 12.75 28.79
C ARG A 291 3.85 12.91 29.75
N ASN A 292 4.92 12.14 29.53
CA ASN A 292 6.12 12.29 30.34
C ASN A 292 6.81 13.62 30.10
N LEU A 293 6.87 14.10 28.87
CA LEU A 293 7.38 15.43 28.55
C LEU A 293 6.54 16.53 29.21
N ASP A 294 5.22 16.42 29.25
CA ASP A 294 4.35 17.38 29.97
C ASP A 294 4.70 17.48 31.43
N GLN A 295 4.90 16.36 32.10
CA GLN A 295 5.29 16.34 33.52
C GLN A 295 6.65 17.01 33.77
N VAL A 296 7.62 16.82 32.88
CA VAL A 296 8.94 17.45 32.99
C VAL A 296 8.83 18.97 32.81
N TYR A 297 8.09 19.43 31.82
CA TYR A 297 7.88 20.85 31.56
C TYR A 297 7.11 21.56 32.71
N ASP A 298 6.07 20.90 33.25
CA ASP A 298 5.30 21.43 34.40
C ASP A 298 6.12 21.51 35.67
N ARG A 299 7.12 20.63 35.84
CA ARG A 299 8.09 20.75 36.94
C ARG A 299 9.01 21.96 36.73
N LEU A 300 9.58 22.09 35.52
CA LEU A 300 10.46 23.23 35.20
C LEU A 300 9.74 24.57 35.36
N ALA A 301 8.49 24.68 34.89
CA ALA A 301 7.69 25.91 35.04
C ALA A 301 7.37 26.30 36.49
N ARG A 302 7.41 25.33 37.44
CA ARG A 302 7.22 25.60 38.87
C ARG A 302 8.51 26.07 39.58
N TYR A 303 9.67 25.86 38.98
CA TYR A 303 10.97 26.29 39.52
C TYR A 303 11.44 27.61 38.93
N LEU A 304 10.80 28.16 37.90
CA LEU A 304 11.00 29.49 37.33
C LEU A 304 10.00 30.48 37.91
#